data_0bc25bc01b192725f7d46a078f87bb2b
#
_entry.id   0bc25bc01b192725f7d46a078f87bb2b
#
_cell.length_a   1.000
_cell.length_b   1.000
_cell.length_c   1.000
_cell.angle_alpha   90.00
_cell.angle_beta   90.00
_cell.angle_gamma   90.00
#
_symmetry.space_group_name_H-M   'P 1'
#
loop_
_entity.id
_entity.type
_entity.pdbx_description
1 polymer ?
#
loop_
_entity_poly.entity_id
_entity_poly.type
_entity_poly.pdbx_seq_one_letter_code
_entity_poly.pdbx_strand_id
1 'polypeptide(L)'
;DLWKKTKLEKQLKFMIENNFEISHTSYEILKKNQKNKKILKAKTFKNFKELLPSCDIGLSTVMLKKKLISKNCQFPNLKTKEDFVLWLMILKKNIKIGGLDRNLTTWRKLNDSLSASIFQKLKDGFTLYNKYMKFNIFKSLLYLFILSINSLKKK
;
A
#
# COMPACT_ATOMS: atom_id res chain seq x y z
N ASP A 1 -13.26 -4.08 -5.50
CA ASP A 1 -12.99 -4.59 -4.15
C ASP A 1 -14.26 -4.56 -3.31
N LEU A 2 -14.32 -5.36 -2.24
CA LEU A 2 -15.47 -5.44 -1.36
C LEU A 2 -15.06 -5.10 0.07
N TRP A 3 -15.90 -4.37 0.79
CA TRP A 3 -15.72 -4.07 2.20
C TRP A 3 -16.73 -4.85 3.05
N LYS A 4 -16.28 -5.34 4.20
CA LYS A 4 -17.21 -5.84 5.22
C LYS A 4 -18.00 -4.66 5.81
N LYS A 5 -19.28 -4.88 6.12
CA LYS A 5 -20.19 -3.84 6.65
C LYS A 5 -19.61 -3.08 7.86
N THR A 6 -18.86 -3.78 8.71
CA THR A 6 -18.26 -3.21 9.93
C THR A 6 -16.87 -2.59 9.72
N LYS A 7 -16.37 -2.46 8.46
CA LYS A 7 -15.01 -1.97 8.20
C LYS A 7 -14.79 -0.56 8.73
N LEU A 8 -15.65 0.37 8.32
CA LEU A 8 -15.47 1.79 8.66
C LEU A 8 -15.54 2.02 10.17
N GLU A 9 -16.53 1.43 10.83
CA GLU A 9 -16.71 1.53 12.28
C GLU A 9 -15.48 1.01 13.04
N LYS A 10 -15.06 -0.23 12.76
CA LYS A 10 -13.92 -0.86 13.45
C LYS A 10 -12.61 -0.15 13.18
N GLN A 11 -12.40 0.32 11.96
CA GLN A 11 -11.18 1.01 11.59
C GLN A 11 -11.12 2.41 12.19
N LEU A 12 -12.25 3.14 12.22
CA LEU A 12 -12.34 4.44 12.87
C LEU A 12 -12.10 4.33 14.38
N LYS A 13 -12.76 3.37 15.05
CA LYS A 13 -12.55 3.09 16.48
C LYS A 13 -11.06 2.83 16.77
N PHE A 14 -10.42 1.95 16.00
CA PHE A 14 -8.99 1.66 16.12
C PHE A 14 -8.11 2.91 15.97
N MET A 15 -8.43 3.79 15.00
CA MET A 15 -7.68 5.03 14.79
C MET A 15 -7.80 6.00 15.97
N ILE A 16 -8.99 6.13 16.54
CA ILE A 16 -9.25 7.00 17.69
C ILE A 16 -8.51 6.47 18.93
N GLU A 17 -8.71 5.20 19.29
CA GLU A 17 -8.13 4.58 20.47
C GLU A 17 -6.60 4.57 20.47
N ASN A 18 -5.96 4.51 19.30
CA ASN A 18 -4.51 4.44 19.15
C ASN A 18 -3.89 5.75 18.63
N ASN A 19 -4.67 6.82 18.50
CA ASN A 19 -4.26 8.13 18.00
C ASN A 19 -3.57 8.07 16.62
N PHE A 20 -4.09 7.27 15.68
CA PHE A 20 -3.60 7.22 14.32
C PHE A 20 -4.33 8.23 13.42
N GLU A 21 -3.59 8.89 12.54
CA GLU A 21 -4.16 9.75 11.48
C GLU A 21 -4.40 9.00 10.18
N ILE A 22 -3.77 7.84 10.02
CA ILE A 22 -3.91 6.92 8.90
C ILE A 22 -3.79 5.49 9.40
N SER A 23 -4.61 4.60 8.86
CA SER A 23 -4.56 3.17 9.14
C SER A 23 -4.90 2.34 7.90
N HIS A 24 -4.52 1.07 7.94
CA HIS A 24 -4.95 0.06 6.98
C HIS A 24 -5.37 -1.23 7.68
N THR A 25 -6.12 -2.08 6.96
CA THR A 25 -6.61 -3.36 7.49
C THR A 25 -5.96 -4.54 6.79
N SER A 26 -5.99 -5.70 7.41
CA SER A 26 -5.76 -6.97 6.70
C SER A 26 -6.80 -7.15 5.61
N TYR A 27 -6.44 -7.86 4.56
CA TYR A 27 -7.34 -8.15 3.45
C TYR A 27 -7.09 -9.53 2.86
N GLU A 28 -8.14 -10.09 2.30
CA GLU A 28 -8.07 -11.33 1.53
C GLU A 28 -7.98 -11.05 0.04
N ILE A 29 -7.28 -11.92 -0.68
CA ILE A 29 -7.20 -11.89 -2.14
C ILE A 29 -8.16 -12.92 -2.71
N LEU A 30 -9.13 -12.47 -3.52
CA LEU A 30 -10.03 -13.32 -4.27
C LEU A 30 -9.53 -13.44 -5.71
N LYS A 31 -9.15 -14.65 -6.11
CA LYS A 31 -8.80 -14.98 -7.51
C LYS A 31 -9.91 -15.84 -8.12
N LYS A 32 -10.22 -15.62 -9.41
CA LYS A 32 -11.35 -16.24 -10.11
C LYS A 32 -11.41 -17.77 -10.03
N ASN A 33 -10.27 -18.47 -9.86
CA ASN A 33 -10.18 -19.93 -9.94
C ASN A 33 -9.46 -20.57 -8.72
N GLN A 34 -9.38 -19.89 -7.57
CA GLN A 34 -8.72 -20.47 -6.39
C GLN A 34 -9.70 -20.59 -5.22
N LYS A 35 -9.85 -21.82 -4.71
CA LYS A 35 -10.62 -22.11 -3.49
C LYS A 35 -9.95 -21.54 -2.22
N ASN A 36 -8.62 -21.47 -2.20
CA ASN A 36 -7.87 -20.98 -1.05
C ASN A 36 -7.67 -19.45 -1.12
N LYS A 37 -8.22 -18.77 -0.14
CA LYS A 37 -8.07 -17.33 0.02
C LYS A 37 -6.78 -17.03 0.75
N LYS A 38 -5.89 -16.23 0.14
CA LYS A 38 -4.68 -15.74 0.81
C LYS A 38 -5.03 -14.47 1.58
N ILE A 39 -4.72 -14.45 2.87
CA ILE A 39 -4.89 -13.26 3.71
C ILE A 39 -3.54 -12.57 3.85
N LEU A 40 -3.50 -11.27 3.56
CA LEU A 40 -2.37 -10.41 3.84
C LEU A 40 -2.66 -9.63 5.12
N LYS A 41 -1.86 -9.89 6.17
CA LYS A 41 -2.01 -9.29 7.49
C LYS A 41 -1.49 -7.87 7.51
N ALA A 42 -2.26 -6.97 8.12
CA ALA A 42 -1.83 -5.61 8.37
C ALA A 42 -0.83 -5.56 9.52
N LYS A 43 0.17 -4.71 9.38
CA LYS A 43 1.13 -4.37 10.43
C LYS A 43 1.29 -2.85 10.52
N THR A 44 1.61 -2.35 11.70
CA THR A 44 1.91 -0.92 11.87
C THR A 44 3.27 -0.60 11.30
N PHE A 45 3.35 0.48 10.50
CA PHE A 45 4.59 1.04 10.00
C PHE A 45 4.93 2.29 10.79
N LYS A 46 6.08 2.28 11.47
CA LYS A 46 6.53 3.38 12.32
C LYS A 46 7.34 4.41 11.57
N ASN A 47 8.00 4.00 10.50
CA ASN A 47 8.87 4.85 9.72
C ASN A 47 8.92 4.41 8.24
N PHE A 48 9.47 5.29 7.44
CA PHE A 48 9.63 5.13 6.00
C PHE A 48 10.41 3.87 5.59
N LYS A 49 11.48 3.51 6.33
CA LYS A 49 12.36 2.39 5.97
C LYS A 49 11.65 1.04 6.05
N GLU A 50 10.67 0.91 6.94
CA GLU A 50 9.91 -0.33 7.13
C GLU A 50 9.00 -0.67 5.94
N LEU A 51 8.43 0.34 5.28
CA LEU A 51 7.55 0.14 4.13
C LEU A 51 8.32 0.14 2.79
N LEU A 52 9.45 0.83 2.72
CA LEU A 52 10.21 1.08 1.50
C LEU A 52 10.51 -0.17 0.64
N PRO A 53 10.85 -1.35 1.21
CA PRO A 53 11.18 -2.54 0.42
C PRO A 53 9.96 -3.30 -0.12
N SER A 54 8.73 -2.96 0.33
CA SER A 54 7.58 -3.80 0.02
C SER A 54 6.25 -3.03 0.08
N CYS A 55 5.51 -3.02 -1.03
CA CYS A 55 4.16 -2.45 -1.10
C CYS A 55 3.16 -3.37 -0.37
N ASP A 56 3.00 -3.16 0.96
CA ASP A 56 2.21 -4.04 1.83
C ASP A 56 0.79 -3.50 2.10
N ILE A 57 0.53 -2.26 1.74
CA ILE A 57 -0.73 -1.57 2.01
C ILE A 57 -1.56 -1.50 0.73
N GLY A 58 -2.70 -2.17 0.72
CA GLY A 58 -3.66 -2.08 -0.39
C GLY A 58 -4.51 -0.81 -0.28
N LEU A 59 -4.69 -0.09 -1.39
CA LEU A 59 -5.43 1.17 -1.41
C LEU A 59 -6.83 1.07 -0.78
N SER A 60 -7.59 0.04 -1.13
CA SER A 60 -8.96 -0.18 -0.62
C SER A 60 -9.04 -0.51 0.87
N THR A 61 -7.90 -0.77 1.53
CA THR A 61 -7.85 -1.07 2.97
C THR A 61 -7.65 0.17 3.83
N VAL A 62 -7.29 1.31 3.22
CA VAL A 62 -6.84 2.50 3.94
C VAL A 62 -8.00 3.38 4.38
N MET A 63 -7.84 3.99 5.55
CA MET A 63 -8.60 5.12 6.07
C MET A 63 -7.61 6.16 6.57
N LEU A 64 -7.82 7.44 6.22
CA LEU A 64 -6.92 8.52 6.62
C LEU A 64 -7.70 9.82 6.90
N LYS A 65 -7.14 10.68 7.74
CA LYS A 65 -7.66 12.03 7.96
C LYS A 65 -7.40 12.89 6.72
N LYS A 66 -8.42 13.59 6.22
CA LYS A 66 -8.37 14.45 5.02
C LYS A 66 -7.20 15.44 5.04
N LYS A 67 -6.83 15.96 6.21
CA LYS A 67 -5.70 16.90 6.37
C LYS A 67 -4.35 16.36 5.92
N LEU A 68 -4.18 15.03 5.83
CA LEU A 68 -2.95 14.40 5.34
C LEU A 68 -2.76 14.56 3.83
N ILE A 69 -3.86 14.75 3.10
CA ILE A 69 -3.83 15.01 1.66
C ILE A 69 -3.67 16.51 1.45
N SER A 70 -2.59 16.91 0.80
CA SER A 70 -2.27 18.30 0.52
C SER A 70 -1.59 18.41 -0.85
N LYS A 71 -1.42 19.64 -1.37
CA LYS A 71 -0.76 19.89 -2.65
C LYS A 71 0.59 19.16 -2.80
N ASN A 72 1.33 19.02 -1.69
CA ASN A 72 2.63 18.35 -1.66
C ASN A 72 2.57 16.89 -1.15
N CYS A 73 1.37 16.36 -0.92
CA CYS A 73 1.18 14.98 -0.44
C CYS A 73 -0.14 14.45 -0.99
N GLN A 74 -0.13 14.07 -2.26
CA GLN A 74 -1.26 13.55 -3.00
C GLN A 74 -0.82 12.41 -3.92
N PHE A 75 -1.77 11.72 -4.53
CA PHE A 75 -1.46 10.68 -5.50
C PHE A 75 -0.68 11.26 -6.68
N PRO A 76 0.50 10.70 -7.00
CA PRO A 76 1.25 11.12 -8.18
C PRO A 76 0.59 10.60 -9.46
N ASN A 77 0.93 11.21 -10.60
CA ASN A 77 0.50 10.74 -11.91
C ASN A 77 1.33 9.51 -12.33
N LEU A 78 1.00 8.36 -11.73
CA LEU A 78 1.52 7.03 -12.09
C LEU A 78 0.33 6.12 -12.41
N LYS A 79 0.51 5.16 -13.32
CA LYS A 79 -0.52 4.16 -13.64
C LYS A 79 -0.61 3.05 -12.60
N THR A 80 0.51 2.76 -11.94
CA THR A 80 0.62 1.80 -10.84
C THR A 80 1.52 2.38 -9.76
N LYS A 81 1.42 1.90 -8.49
CA LYS A 81 2.25 2.37 -7.36
C LYS A 81 1.96 3.80 -6.88
N GLU A 82 0.93 4.46 -7.38
CA GLU A 82 0.50 5.79 -6.96
C GLU A 82 0.18 5.85 -5.46
N ASP A 83 -0.48 4.81 -4.98
CA ASP A 83 -0.79 4.60 -3.57
C ASP A 83 0.47 4.39 -2.73
N PHE A 84 1.39 3.56 -3.22
CA PHE A 84 2.64 3.29 -2.52
C PHE A 84 3.52 4.54 -2.36
N VAL A 85 3.58 5.40 -3.39
CA VAL A 85 4.26 6.72 -3.28
C VAL A 85 3.63 7.54 -2.16
N LEU A 86 2.31 7.64 -2.12
CA LEU A 86 1.60 8.45 -1.12
C LEU A 86 1.89 7.96 0.31
N TRP A 87 1.85 6.63 0.53
CA TRP A 87 2.16 6.05 1.85
C TRP A 87 3.59 6.35 2.29
N LEU A 88 4.56 6.24 1.37
CA LEU A 88 5.95 6.58 1.65
C LEU A 88 6.14 8.08 1.94
N MET A 89 5.40 8.97 1.26
CA MET A 89 5.43 10.41 1.52
C MET A 89 4.87 10.75 2.91
N ILE A 90 3.80 10.09 3.34
CA ILE A 90 3.23 10.25 4.68
C ILE A 90 4.22 9.79 5.75
N LEU A 91 4.84 8.62 5.57
CA LEU A 91 5.86 8.10 6.50
C LEU A 91 7.11 8.98 6.55
N LYS A 92 7.51 9.65 5.45
CA LYS A 92 8.59 10.65 5.45
C LYS A 92 8.31 11.88 6.32
N LYS A 93 7.04 12.18 6.57
CA LYS A 93 6.63 13.23 7.51
C LYS A 93 6.58 12.76 8.97
N ASN A 94 7.15 11.58 9.27
CA ASN A 94 7.13 10.93 10.58
C ASN A 94 5.72 10.58 11.09
N ILE A 95 4.74 10.46 10.19
CA ILE A 95 3.37 10.04 10.51
C ILE A 95 3.31 8.53 10.40
N LYS A 96 3.02 7.85 11.52
CA LYS A 96 2.89 6.38 11.58
C LYS A 96 1.62 5.93 10.88
N ILE A 97 1.68 4.77 10.19
CA ILE A 97 0.52 4.12 9.57
C ILE A 97 0.10 2.93 10.44
N GLY A 98 -1.06 3.02 11.07
CA GLY A 98 -1.59 1.97 11.94
C GLY A 98 -2.06 0.75 11.14
N GLY A 99 -1.69 -0.45 11.60
CA GLY A 99 -2.13 -1.72 11.02
C GLY A 99 -3.16 -2.39 11.91
N LEU A 100 -4.43 -2.44 11.47
CA LEU A 100 -5.48 -3.20 12.14
C LEU A 100 -5.51 -4.63 11.57
N ASP A 101 -4.99 -5.61 12.33
CA ASP A 101 -4.98 -7.02 11.90
C ASP A 101 -6.39 -7.64 12.01
N ARG A 102 -7.30 -7.10 11.22
CA ARG A 102 -8.64 -7.67 10.98
C ARG A 102 -8.90 -7.71 9.48
N ASN A 103 -9.30 -8.88 8.96
CA ASN A 103 -9.69 -9.03 7.56
C ASN A 103 -11.04 -8.33 7.31
N LEU A 104 -10.99 -7.09 6.84
CA LEU A 104 -12.18 -6.24 6.59
C LEU A 104 -12.36 -5.87 5.13
N THR A 105 -11.46 -6.31 4.25
CA THR A 105 -11.47 -5.99 2.82
C THR A 105 -11.18 -7.25 2.00
N THR A 106 -11.87 -7.39 0.87
CA THR A 106 -11.59 -8.42 -0.14
C THR A 106 -11.11 -7.73 -1.41
N TRP A 107 -9.84 -7.97 -1.79
CA TRP A 107 -9.30 -7.52 -3.05
C TRP A 107 -9.60 -8.55 -4.16
N ARG A 108 -10.35 -8.13 -5.18
CA ARG A 108 -10.65 -8.96 -6.35
C ARG A 108 -9.57 -8.78 -7.40
N LYS A 109 -8.77 -9.81 -7.60
CA LYS A 109 -7.72 -9.80 -8.62
C LYS A 109 -8.33 -10.14 -9.98
N LEU A 110 -8.41 -9.13 -10.86
CA LEU A 110 -8.87 -9.26 -12.25
C LEU A 110 -7.66 -9.31 -13.19
N ASN A 111 -7.80 -10.08 -14.30
CA ASN A 111 -6.74 -10.20 -15.31
C ASN A 111 -6.52 -8.91 -16.10
N ASP A 112 -7.57 -8.13 -16.30
CA ASP A 112 -7.56 -6.88 -17.07
C ASP A 112 -7.34 -5.63 -16.19
N SER A 113 -6.78 -5.81 -14.97
CA SER A 113 -6.50 -4.68 -14.09
C SER A 113 -5.30 -3.86 -14.59
N LEU A 114 -5.29 -2.54 -14.31
CA LEU A 114 -4.15 -1.64 -14.59
C LEU A 114 -2.82 -2.21 -14.07
N SER A 115 -2.87 -3.00 -13.00
CA SER A 115 -1.71 -3.67 -12.42
C SER A 115 -1.34 -5.00 -13.09
N ALA A 116 -1.91 -5.37 -14.24
CA ALA A 116 -1.55 -6.60 -14.94
C ALA A 116 -0.18 -6.51 -15.65
N SER A 117 0.14 -5.36 -16.26
CA SER A 117 1.39 -5.17 -17.00
C SER A 117 2.62 -5.17 -16.09
N ILE A 118 3.53 -6.12 -16.31
CA ILE A 118 4.81 -6.22 -15.59
C ILE A 118 5.72 -5.05 -15.96
N PHE A 119 5.79 -4.71 -17.25
CA PHE A 119 6.62 -3.60 -17.74
C PHE A 119 6.22 -2.26 -17.10
N GLN A 120 4.90 -1.99 -17.04
CA GLN A 120 4.41 -0.78 -16.39
C GLN A 120 4.77 -0.74 -14.89
N LYS A 121 4.68 -1.87 -14.19
CA LYS A 121 5.08 -1.96 -12.77
C LYS A 121 6.56 -1.69 -12.55
N LEU A 122 7.44 -2.15 -13.45
CA LEU A 122 8.87 -1.91 -13.36
C LEU A 122 9.18 -0.43 -13.63
N LYS A 123 8.58 0.15 -14.67
CA LYS A 123 8.73 1.57 -15.01
C LYS A 123 8.27 2.47 -13.85
N ASP A 124 7.07 2.24 -13.33
CA ASP A 124 6.51 3.03 -12.23
C ASP A 124 7.27 2.80 -10.93
N GLY A 125 7.74 1.58 -10.68
CA GLY A 125 8.58 1.26 -9.54
C GLY A 125 9.94 1.97 -9.57
N PHE A 126 10.60 2.03 -10.74
CA PHE A 126 11.83 2.82 -10.91
C PHE A 126 11.54 4.30 -10.69
N THR A 127 10.49 4.85 -11.32
CA THR A 127 10.08 6.24 -11.18
C THR A 127 9.78 6.60 -9.72
N LEU A 128 9.13 5.71 -8.97
CA LEU A 128 8.88 5.86 -7.54
C LEU A 128 10.19 6.12 -6.79
N TYR A 129 11.18 5.24 -6.94
CA TYR A 129 12.43 5.36 -6.17
C TYR A 129 13.30 6.52 -6.66
N ASN A 130 13.43 6.70 -7.97
CA ASN A 130 14.30 7.73 -8.54
C ASN A 130 13.69 9.13 -8.41
N LYS A 131 12.48 9.35 -8.93
CA LYS A 131 11.85 10.68 -8.98
C LYS A 131 11.24 11.10 -7.64
N TYR A 132 10.39 10.22 -7.03
CA TYR A 132 9.64 10.61 -5.83
C TYR A 132 10.42 10.40 -4.53
N MET A 133 11.24 9.35 -4.45
CA MET A 133 12.10 9.12 -3.28
C MET A 133 13.43 9.83 -3.38
N LYS A 134 13.78 10.36 -4.58
CA LYS A 134 15.04 11.08 -4.89
C LYS A 134 16.29 10.23 -4.66
N PHE A 135 16.21 8.94 -4.96
CA PHE A 135 17.38 8.08 -4.92
C PHE A 135 18.18 8.20 -6.22
N ASN A 136 19.50 7.99 -6.14
CA ASN A 136 20.32 7.82 -7.34
C ASN A 136 19.93 6.53 -8.10
N ILE A 137 20.41 6.39 -9.33
CA ILE A 137 20.07 5.29 -10.25
C ILE A 137 20.36 3.93 -9.61
N PHE A 138 21.55 3.73 -9.04
CA PHE A 138 21.96 2.45 -8.45
C PHE A 138 21.05 2.04 -7.28
N LYS A 139 20.79 2.96 -6.37
CA LYS A 139 19.88 2.73 -5.23
C LYS A 139 18.45 2.48 -5.70
N SER A 140 17.98 3.17 -6.73
CA SER A 140 16.65 2.96 -7.31
C SER A 140 16.50 1.57 -7.92
N LEU A 141 17.50 1.09 -8.65
CA LEU A 141 17.54 -0.25 -9.21
C LEU A 141 17.57 -1.33 -8.11
N LEU A 142 18.39 -1.12 -7.07
CA LEU A 142 18.45 -2.03 -5.92
C LEU A 142 17.08 -2.19 -5.25
N TYR A 143 16.41 -1.07 -4.93
CA TYR A 143 15.09 -1.11 -4.29
C TYR A 143 14.00 -1.64 -5.21
N LEU A 144 14.08 -1.40 -6.52
CA LEU A 144 13.20 -2.00 -7.51
C LEU A 144 13.33 -3.53 -7.52
N PHE A 145 14.56 -4.03 -7.46
CA PHE A 145 14.85 -5.47 -7.37
C PHE A 145 14.27 -6.09 -6.09
N ILE A 146 14.53 -5.46 -4.94
CA ILE A 146 13.98 -5.89 -3.63
C ILE A 146 12.45 -5.90 -3.66
N LEU A 147 11.82 -4.84 -4.19
CA LEU A 147 10.37 -4.73 -4.33
C LEU A 147 9.82 -5.86 -5.20
N SER A 148 10.51 -6.20 -6.29
CA SER A 148 10.10 -7.26 -7.21
C SER A 148 10.14 -8.63 -6.53
N ILE A 149 11.22 -8.96 -5.81
CA ILE A 149 11.33 -10.20 -5.03
C ILE A 149 10.23 -10.29 -3.97
N ASN A 150 10.01 -9.22 -3.20
CA ASN A 150 8.98 -9.20 -2.16
C ASN A 150 7.56 -9.31 -2.74
N SER A 151 7.34 -8.79 -3.95
CA SER A 151 6.06 -8.96 -4.66
C SER A 151 5.83 -10.41 -5.11
N LEU A 152 6.88 -11.14 -5.50
CA LEU A 152 6.79 -12.56 -5.88
C LEU A 152 6.47 -13.45 -4.67
N LYS A 153 7.07 -13.19 -3.51
CA LYS A 153 6.79 -13.93 -2.26
C LYS A 153 5.35 -13.79 -1.78
N LYS A 154 4.63 -12.75 -2.22
CA LYS A 154 3.22 -12.51 -1.88
C LYS A 154 2.23 -13.19 -2.82
N LYS A 155 2.66 -13.70 -3.94
CA LYS A 155 1.80 -14.43 -4.90
C LYS A 155 1.58 -15.85 -4.46
#